data_44b9a3a65396160813889a6a6111ed81
#
_entry.id   44b9a3a65396160813889a6a6111ed81
#
_cell.length_a   1.000
_cell.length_b   1.000
_cell.length_c   1.000
_cell.angle_alpha   90.00
_cell.angle_beta   90.00
_cell.angle_gamma   90.00
#
_symmetry.space_group_name_H-M   'P 1'
#
loop_
_entity.id
_entity.type
_entity.pdbx_description
1 polymer ?
#
loop_
_entity_poly.entity_id
_entity_poly.type
_entity_poly.pdbx_seq_one_letter_code
_entity_poly.pdbx_strand_id
1 'polypeptide(L)'
;MEITRDWKDYEIIDMADGEKLERWGNIVLIRPDPQIIWKEKSFESKWKTANARYSRSSSGGGGWKYNKKMPENWQIKYKDLTFNIKPMGFKHTGLFPEQAVNWDWMINKIKSEKREINIQSYILKVILHTNGVKNYAK
;
A
#
# COMPACT_ATOMS: atom_id res chain seq x y z
N MET A 1 -9.07 0.45 18.25
CA MET A 1 -8.50 0.79 16.92
C MET A 1 -7.52 -0.32 16.57
N GLU A 2 -7.80 -1.06 15.50
CA GLU A 2 -6.91 -2.12 15.04
C GLU A 2 -5.84 -1.53 14.12
N ILE A 3 -4.59 -1.91 14.34
CA ILE A 3 -3.43 -1.44 13.58
C ILE A 3 -2.69 -2.66 13.04
N THR A 4 -2.46 -2.68 11.74
CA THR A 4 -1.64 -3.70 11.10
C THR A 4 -0.17 -3.49 11.46
N ARG A 5 0.43 -4.49 12.12
CA ARG A 5 1.87 -4.48 12.48
C ARG A 5 2.69 -5.50 11.68
N ASP A 6 2.06 -6.25 10.78
CA ASP A 6 2.66 -7.41 10.12
C ASP A 6 3.32 -7.06 8.78
N TRP A 7 3.24 -5.80 8.34
CA TRP A 7 3.95 -5.34 7.17
C TRP A 7 5.47 -5.34 7.40
N LYS A 8 6.22 -6.13 6.61
CA LYS A 8 7.68 -6.11 6.57
C LYS A 8 8.21 -5.27 5.41
N ASP A 9 7.48 -5.27 4.30
CA ASP A 9 7.88 -4.61 3.06
C ASP A 9 7.24 -3.22 2.87
N TYR A 10 6.34 -2.81 3.77
CA TYR A 10 5.74 -1.48 3.74
C TYR A 10 5.88 -0.78 5.09
N GLU A 11 6.19 0.51 5.04
CA GLU A 11 6.33 1.36 6.22
C GLU A 11 6.07 2.82 5.86
N ILE A 12 5.34 3.53 6.70
CA ILE A 12 5.33 4.99 6.68
C ILE A 12 6.52 5.45 7.52
N ILE A 13 7.53 6.02 6.87
CA ILE A 13 8.77 6.46 7.52
C ILE A 13 8.55 7.79 8.24
N ASP A 14 7.83 8.72 7.58
CA ASP A 14 7.57 10.06 8.07
C ASP A 14 6.35 10.67 7.37
N MET A 15 5.77 11.69 8.00
CA MET A 15 4.62 12.42 7.47
C MET A 15 4.78 13.89 7.81
N ALA A 16 4.80 14.78 6.81
CA ALA A 16 4.88 16.22 7.01
C ALA A 16 4.41 17.00 5.78
N ASP A 17 3.93 18.21 5.99
CA ASP A 17 3.64 19.21 4.95
C ASP A 17 2.75 18.70 3.81
N GLY A 18 1.67 17.98 4.17
CA GLY A 18 0.73 17.42 3.20
C GLY A 18 1.27 16.24 2.40
N GLU A 19 2.37 15.63 2.83
CA GLU A 19 3.01 14.49 2.18
C GLU A 19 3.35 13.38 3.17
N LYS A 20 3.45 12.17 2.67
CA LYS A 20 3.97 11.00 3.39
C LYS A 20 5.17 10.41 2.66
N LEU A 21 6.17 10.06 3.45
CA LEU A 21 7.36 9.34 3.03
C LEU A 21 7.17 7.87 3.35
N GLU A 22 7.14 7.03 2.34
CA GLU A 22 6.78 5.61 2.47
C GLU A 22 7.86 4.72 1.88
N ARG A 23 8.15 3.62 2.57
CA ARG A 23 8.97 2.53 2.02
C ARG A 23 8.07 1.42 1.46
N TRP A 24 8.40 0.98 0.25
CA TRP A 24 7.73 -0.07 -0.50
C TRP A 24 8.78 -1.09 -0.96
N GLY A 25 9.09 -2.08 -0.13
CA GLY A 25 10.25 -2.94 -0.29
C GLY A 25 11.54 -2.12 -0.15
N ASN A 26 12.33 -2.07 -1.21
CA ASN A 26 13.56 -1.27 -1.27
C ASN A 26 13.37 0.12 -1.89
N ILE A 27 12.15 0.48 -2.25
CA ILE A 27 11.83 1.75 -2.90
C ILE A 27 11.19 2.70 -1.90
N VAL A 28 11.66 3.95 -1.86
CA VAL A 28 11.11 5.02 -1.02
C VAL A 28 10.41 6.03 -1.90
N LEU A 29 9.14 6.28 -1.60
CA LEU A 29 8.27 7.18 -2.35
C LEU A 29 7.76 8.32 -1.47
N ILE A 30 7.60 9.50 -2.08
CA ILE A 30 6.90 10.63 -1.48
C ILE A 30 5.58 10.80 -2.22
N ARG A 31 4.48 10.79 -1.46
CA ARG A 31 3.13 10.94 -2.03
C ARG A 31 2.33 11.99 -1.25
N PRO A 32 1.49 12.79 -1.93
CA PRO A 32 0.66 13.78 -1.27
C PRO A 32 -0.44 13.12 -0.41
N ASP A 33 -0.58 13.62 0.80
CA ASP A 33 -1.68 13.31 1.71
C ASP A 33 -2.14 14.60 2.41
N PRO A 34 -3.19 15.28 1.92
CA PRO A 34 -3.64 16.57 2.42
C PRO A 34 -4.14 16.58 3.87
N GLN A 35 -4.36 15.40 4.47
CA GLN A 35 -4.76 15.29 5.87
C GLN A 35 -3.61 15.56 6.84
N ILE A 36 -2.37 15.56 6.33
CA ILE A 36 -1.16 15.81 7.12
C ILE A 36 -0.94 17.32 7.18
N ILE A 37 -1.28 17.93 8.31
CA ILE A 37 -1.25 19.39 8.51
C ILE A 37 0.00 19.91 9.22
N TRP A 38 0.76 19.04 9.89
CA TRP A 38 2.02 19.42 10.54
C TRP A 38 3.14 19.55 9.53
N LYS A 39 4.12 20.43 9.82
CA LYS A 39 5.17 20.81 8.86
C LYS A 39 6.54 20.21 9.16
N GLU A 40 6.76 19.78 10.39
CA GLU A 40 8.07 19.28 10.82
C GLU A 40 8.36 17.89 10.26
N LYS A 41 9.56 17.76 9.68
CA LYS A 41 10.10 16.50 9.18
C LYS A 41 11.06 15.91 10.19
N SER A 42 10.79 14.70 10.66
CA SER A 42 11.63 13.99 11.61
C SER A 42 12.88 13.39 10.94
N PHE A 43 12.81 13.05 9.66
CA PHE A 43 13.86 12.33 8.93
C PHE A 43 14.27 13.03 7.62
N GLU A 44 14.72 14.28 7.70
CA GLU A 44 15.06 15.10 6.51
C GLU A 44 15.95 14.40 5.48
N SER A 45 16.97 13.66 5.94
CA SER A 45 17.89 12.93 5.06
C SER A 45 17.16 11.88 4.20
N LYS A 46 16.18 11.19 4.77
CA LYS A 46 15.37 10.19 4.05
C LYS A 46 14.46 10.86 3.02
N TRP A 47 13.91 12.04 3.32
CA TRP A 47 13.12 12.81 2.36
C TRP A 47 13.96 13.22 1.14
N LYS A 48 15.22 13.66 1.34
CA LYS A 48 16.14 14.05 0.26
C LYS A 48 16.58 12.86 -0.61
N THR A 49 16.59 11.67 -0.04
CA THR A 49 17.08 10.46 -0.73
C THR A 49 15.99 9.56 -1.29
N ALA A 50 14.73 9.97 -1.24
CA ALA A 50 13.61 9.24 -1.82
C ALA A 50 13.81 8.94 -3.31
N ASN A 51 13.34 7.77 -3.76
CA ASN A 51 13.47 7.33 -5.15
C ASN A 51 12.62 8.16 -6.11
N ALA A 52 11.38 8.46 -5.71
CA ALA A 52 10.48 9.26 -6.52
C ALA A 52 9.49 10.06 -5.65
N ARG A 53 9.00 11.16 -6.20
CA ARG A 53 7.94 11.99 -5.61
C ARG A 53 6.82 12.20 -6.62
N TYR A 54 5.59 12.05 -6.17
CA TYR A 54 4.42 12.46 -6.94
C TYR A 54 4.07 13.91 -6.60
N SER A 55 4.00 14.75 -7.60
CA SER A 55 3.59 16.15 -7.46
C SER A 55 2.25 16.39 -8.15
N ARG A 56 1.34 17.08 -7.46
CA ARG A 56 0.06 17.49 -8.04
C ARG A 56 0.27 18.69 -8.95
N SER A 57 -0.45 18.71 -10.07
CA SER A 57 -0.56 19.89 -10.93
C SER A 57 -1.66 20.83 -10.40
N SER A 58 -1.48 22.12 -10.58
CA SER A 58 -2.50 23.14 -10.27
C SER A 58 -3.75 23.04 -11.16
N SER A 59 -3.61 22.44 -12.34
CA SER A 59 -4.71 22.22 -13.32
C SER A 59 -5.43 20.88 -13.15
N GLY A 60 -5.13 20.13 -12.08
CA GLY A 60 -5.63 18.77 -11.85
C GLY A 60 -4.65 17.70 -12.35
N GLY A 61 -4.73 16.51 -11.77
CA GLY A 61 -3.79 15.43 -12.06
C GLY A 61 -2.45 15.61 -11.36
N GLY A 62 -1.36 15.26 -12.04
CA GLY A 62 0.01 15.33 -11.52
C GLY A 62 0.92 14.32 -12.20
N GLY A 63 2.14 14.18 -11.65
CA GLY A 63 3.13 13.26 -12.21
C GLY A 63 4.18 12.83 -11.21
N TRP A 64 4.87 11.76 -11.57
CA TRP A 64 6.00 11.25 -10.81
C TRP A 64 7.29 11.91 -11.28
N LYS A 65 8.04 12.46 -10.35
CA LYS A 65 9.42 12.89 -10.55
C LYS A 65 10.35 11.83 -9.96
N TYR A 66 11.16 11.24 -10.80
CA TYR A 66 12.11 10.20 -10.43
C TYR A 66 13.46 10.83 -10.08
N ASN A 67 13.93 10.64 -8.86
CA ASN A 67 15.21 11.13 -8.38
C ASN A 67 16.33 10.09 -8.53
N LYS A 68 15.95 8.81 -8.59
CA LYS A 68 16.88 7.68 -8.77
C LYS A 68 16.29 6.70 -9.78
N LYS A 69 17.18 5.95 -10.43
CA LYS A 69 16.77 4.80 -11.26
C LYS A 69 16.05 3.79 -10.38
N MET A 70 14.87 3.36 -10.80
CA MET A 70 14.08 2.35 -10.11
C MET A 70 13.35 1.48 -11.14
N PRO A 71 12.94 0.26 -10.80
CA PRO A 71 12.18 -0.59 -11.70
C PRO A 71 10.81 0.04 -11.99
N GLU A 72 10.25 -0.27 -13.16
CA GLU A 72 8.90 0.16 -13.54
C GLU A 72 7.83 -0.47 -12.62
N ASN A 73 8.07 -1.71 -12.21
CA ASN A 73 7.26 -2.43 -11.24
C ASN A 73 8.15 -3.28 -10.34
N TRP A 74 7.68 -3.59 -9.15
CA TRP A 74 8.37 -4.47 -8.19
C TRP A 74 7.35 -5.15 -7.29
N GLN A 75 7.81 -6.12 -6.51
CA GLN A 75 6.95 -6.87 -5.61
C GLN A 75 7.20 -6.51 -4.16
N ILE A 76 6.12 -6.50 -3.38
CA ILE A 76 6.14 -6.47 -1.92
C ILE A 76 5.25 -7.57 -1.36
N LYS A 77 5.53 -7.98 -0.14
CA LYS A 77 4.81 -9.07 0.52
C LYS A 77 4.08 -8.59 1.78
N TYR A 78 2.92 -9.16 1.99
CA TYR A 78 2.20 -9.12 3.26
C TYR A 78 1.80 -10.54 3.64
N LYS A 79 2.43 -11.11 4.68
CA LYS A 79 2.29 -12.54 5.02
C LYS A 79 2.55 -13.41 3.78
N ASP A 80 1.59 -14.24 3.39
CA ASP A 80 1.69 -15.12 2.22
C ASP A 80 1.27 -14.44 0.89
N LEU A 81 0.83 -13.18 0.96
CA LEU A 81 0.39 -12.43 -0.21
C LEU A 81 1.56 -11.72 -0.87
N THR A 82 1.59 -11.72 -2.20
CA THR A 82 2.56 -10.98 -3.01
C THR A 82 1.80 -9.99 -3.90
N PHE A 83 2.20 -8.72 -3.86
CA PHE A 83 1.58 -7.65 -4.63
C PHE A 83 2.58 -7.02 -5.59
N ASN A 84 2.14 -6.79 -6.82
CA ASN A 84 2.89 -6.01 -7.80
C ASN A 84 2.60 -4.53 -7.59
N ILE A 85 3.64 -3.76 -7.36
CA ILE A 85 3.59 -2.32 -7.15
C ILE A 85 4.10 -1.62 -8.40
N LYS A 86 3.36 -0.60 -8.84
CA LYS A 86 3.73 0.25 -9.98
C LYS A 86 3.25 1.68 -9.72
N PRO A 87 4.12 2.69 -9.84
CA PRO A 87 3.68 4.08 -9.86
C PRO A 87 2.73 4.32 -11.04
N MET A 88 1.51 4.72 -10.75
CA MET A 88 0.46 4.93 -11.76
C MET A 88 0.34 6.43 -12.07
N GLY A 89 -0.40 6.79 -13.11
CA GLY A 89 -0.61 8.17 -13.56
C GLY A 89 -1.22 9.13 -12.51
N PHE A 90 -1.81 8.58 -11.45
CA PHE A 90 -2.16 9.28 -10.23
C PHE A 90 -1.18 8.90 -9.10
N LYS A 91 -1.35 9.50 -7.91
CA LYS A 91 -0.51 9.20 -6.73
C LYS A 91 -0.53 7.73 -6.26
N HIS A 92 -1.30 6.88 -6.92
CA HIS A 92 -1.50 5.49 -6.54
C HIS A 92 -0.34 4.58 -6.97
N THR A 93 -0.17 3.50 -6.23
CA THR A 93 0.84 2.46 -6.45
C THR A 93 0.21 1.09 -6.74
N GLY A 94 -1.12 1.05 -6.89
CA GLY A 94 -1.89 -0.18 -7.12
C GLY A 94 -2.33 -0.90 -5.85
N LEU A 95 -1.85 -0.49 -4.68
CA LEU A 95 -2.17 -1.12 -3.40
C LEU A 95 -2.48 -0.08 -2.32
N PHE A 96 -3.38 -0.43 -1.42
CA PHE A 96 -3.74 0.32 -0.22
C PHE A 96 -3.33 -0.49 1.01
N PRO A 97 -2.13 -0.26 1.57
CA PRO A 97 -1.58 -1.07 2.67
C PRO A 97 -2.42 -1.04 3.94
N GLU A 98 -3.15 0.04 4.18
CA GLU A 98 -4.08 0.20 5.31
C GLU A 98 -5.23 -0.82 5.27
N GLN A 99 -5.55 -1.38 4.11
CA GLN A 99 -6.59 -2.40 3.96
C GLN A 99 -6.17 -3.77 4.53
N ALA A 100 -4.92 -3.96 4.91
CA ALA A 100 -4.45 -5.22 5.46
C ALA A 100 -5.18 -5.63 6.75
N VAL A 101 -5.60 -4.66 7.57
CA VAL A 101 -6.46 -4.92 8.75
C VAL A 101 -7.77 -5.58 8.34
N ASN A 102 -8.41 -5.05 7.29
CA ASN A 102 -9.66 -5.60 6.77
C ASN A 102 -9.45 -6.99 6.15
N TRP A 103 -8.31 -7.21 5.47
CA TRP A 103 -8.00 -8.54 4.91
C TRP A 103 -7.85 -9.58 6.02
N ASP A 104 -7.11 -9.26 7.07
CA ASP A 104 -6.90 -10.15 8.21
C ASP A 104 -8.23 -10.46 8.91
N TRP A 105 -9.03 -9.44 9.18
CA TRP A 105 -10.35 -9.62 9.78
C TRP A 105 -11.25 -10.52 8.92
N MET A 106 -11.34 -10.27 7.62
CA MET A 106 -12.15 -11.06 6.70
C MET A 106 -11.67 -12.50 6.59
N ILE A 107 -10.35 -12.72 6.47
CA ILE A 107 -9.76 -14.07 6.43
C ILE A 107 -10.10 -14.84 7.70
N ASN A 108 -9.91 -14.23 8.86
CA ASN A 108 -10.18 -14.86 10.14
C ASN A 108 -11.69 -15.18 10.29
N LYS A 109 -12.55 -14.23 9.91
CA LYS A 109 -14.00 -14.42 9.94
C LYS A 109 -14.44 -15.59 9.07
N ILE A 110 -13.94 -15.67 7.83
CA ILE A 110 -14.28 -16.74 6.89
C ILE A 110 -13.75 -18.09 7.38
N LYS A 111 -12.51 -18.15 7.91
CA LYS A 111 -11.94 -19.38 8.46
C LYS A 111 -12.72 -19.90 9.68
N SER A 112 -13.35 -19.01 10.44
CA SER A 112 -14.16 -19.39 11.61
C SER A 112 -15.55 -19.94 11.26
N GLU A 113 -16.04 -19.69 10.06
CA GLU A 113 -17.34 -20.20 9.62
C GLU A 113 -17.23 -21.66 9.21
N LYS A 114 -18.22 -22.47 9.64
CA LYS A 114 -18.29 -23.91 9.33
C LYS A 114 -19.08 -24.23 8.05
N ARG A 115 -19.55 -23.20 7.36
CA ARG A 115 -20.36 -23.31 6.14
C ARG A 115 -19.65 -22.74 4.94
N GLU A 116 -20.10 -23.12 3.75
CA GLU A 116 -19.67 -22.50 2.50
C GLU A 116 -20.06 -21.01 2.46
N ILE A 117 -19.10 -20.16 2.10
CA ILE A 117 -19.30 -18.72 2.00
C ILE A 117 -19.12 -18.28 0.55
N ASN A 118 -20.12 -17.60 0.02
CA ASN A 118 -20.04 -17.01 -1.32
C ASN A 118 -19.38 -15.61 -1.22
N ILE A 119 -18.25 -15.44 -1.92
CA ILE A 119 -17.48 -14.21 -1.90
C ILE A 119 -17.57 -13.53 -3.25
N GLN A 120 -18.15 -12.34 -3.28
CA GLN A 120 -18.34 -11.56 -4.50
C GLN A 120 -17.15 -10.62 -4.83
N SER A 121 -16.34 -10.23 -3.82
CA SER A 121 -15.19 -9.36 -4.05
C SER A 121 -14.04 -10.12 -4.72
N TYR A 122 -13.61 -9.65 -5.90
CA TYR A 122 -12.49 -10.24 -6.63
C TYR A 122 -11.18 -10.19 -5.83
N ILE A 123 -10.87 -9.06 -5.20
CA ILE A 123 -9.66 -8.90 -4.38
C ILE A 123 -9.67 -9.91 -3.22
N LEU A 124 -10.80 -10.04 -2.54
CA LEU A 124 -10.93 -10.97 -1.43
C LEU A 124 -10.80 -12.43 -1.89
N LYS A 125 -11.33 -12.79 -3.07
CA LYS A 125 -11.16 -14.12 -3.67
C LYS A 125 -9.68 -14.45 -3.89
N VAL A 126 -8.90 -13.52 -4.44
CA VAL A 126 -7.45 -13.72 -4.63
C VAL A 126 -6.74 -13.93 -3.30
N ILE A 127 -7.01 -13.09 -2.31
CA ILE A 127 -6.40 -13.18 -0.97
C ILE A 127 -6.72 -14.54 -0.32
N LEU A 128 -7.95 -15.00 -0.38
CA LEU A 128 -8.37 -16.26 0.22
C LEU A 128 -7.78 -17.46 -0.51
N HIS A 129 -7.68 -17.41 -1.83
CA HIS A 129 -7.09 -18.50 -2.61
C HIS A 129 -5.62 -18.72 -2.23
N THR A 130 -4.83 -17.66 -2.11
CA THR A 130 -3.42 -17.76 -1.71
C THR A 130 -3.23 -18.25 -0.28
N ASN A 131 -4.23 -18.05 0.60
CA ASN A 131 -4.21 -18.57 1.98
C ASN A 131 -4.80 -19.99 2.13
N GLY A 132 -5.00 -20.70 1.03
CA GLY A 132 -5.53 -22.09 1.05
C GLY A 132 -6.99 -22.22 1.49
N VAL A 133 -7.74 -21.13 1.54
CA VAL A 133 -9.18 -21.15 1.79
C VAL A 133 -9.88 -21.55 0.50
N LYS A 134 -10.60 -22.66 0.50
CA LYS A 134 -11.38 -23.08 -0.67
C LYS A 134 -12.50 -22.06 -0.93
N ASN A 135 -12.42 -21.44 -2.08
CA ASN A 135 -13.46 -20.54 -2.59
C ASN A 135 -14.34 -21.33 -3.57
N TYR A 136 -15.60 -21.44 -3.26
CA TYR A 136 -16.61 -21.88 -4.22
C TYR A 136 -17.29 -20.63 -4.76
N ALA A 137 -16.73 -20.07 -5.83
CA ALA A 137 -17.41 -19.04 -6.59
C ALA A 137 -18.20 -19.74 -7.72
N LYS A 138 -19.52 -19.58 -7.71
CA LYS A 138 -20.35 -19.74 -8.90
C LYS A 138 -20.40 -18.44 -9.67
#